data_27362f5f729e3febd922fc827e693050
#
_entry.id   27362f5f729e3febd922fc827e693050
#
_cell.length_a   1.000
_cell.length_b   1.000
_cell.length_c   1.000
_cell.angle_alpha   90.00
_cell.angle_beta   90.00
_cell.angle_gamma   90.00
#
_symmetry.space_group_name_H-M   'P 1'
#
loop_
_entity.id
_entity.type
_entity.pdbx_description
1 polymer ?
#
loop_
_entity_poly.entity_id
_entity_poly.type
_entity_poly.pdbx_seq_one_letter_code
_entity_poly.pdbx_strand_id
1 'polypeptide(L)'
;MSTGRSTGATAGSAAGTRRPARPPAEPVKSLPCARPSTDWNEVVASRRPAVEGYTSIDSAVPGTDVGLYISATAARYRIQAYRMGYYGHAQACLVWTSAWQAGRVQQRVKVVGATNTPTAPWSKSMTMATKGWDPGVYLLRIDGGSRTARTFMPLVMRSPSFAGRTVLVMPDTTWQAYNSWGGYSLYDGPRHSFKNRSRAVPFDRPYDARTGAADLIPYELPFVALAEKIGIPLGYASDVDLQRFPTAFLRAHAIISVGHDEYYSPTMRETLTTARDHGVNLAFFGGNDVYRKIRFANTANGADRLEINYKDATDPIKTPSLVTTQWRETPSNNPESSLTGADYRCASSVYYPMVVADPTNWLFTGTGVQAGTKLPGVVGQEFDGINIARPVPRPLTVLFHSPVICTHRPTSQDSTYYTTPSGAGVLDIGAYYWNCAIARRCPAKIDGATSDIVTRITTNFLTAAAAGPLGKRHPAVDNVRTYYPRPRVGN
;
A
#
# COMPACT_ATOMS: atom_id res chain seq x y z
N MET A 1 -69.87 38.58 -45.65
CA MET A 1 -69.48 37.33 -46.34
C MET A 1 -68.13 36.89 -45.85
N SER A 2 -68.03 35.61 -45.48
CA SER A 2 -66.88 34.80 -45.23
C SER A 2 -66.11 35.02 -43.87
N THR A 3 -66.39 34.36 -42.85
CA THR A 3 -65.91 33.16 -42.10
C THR A 3 -64.41 32.94 -42.15
N GLY A 4 -63.73 33.08 -40.99
CA GLY A 4 -62.35 32.69 -40.79
C GLY A 4 -62.17 32.03 -39.39
N ARG A 5 -61.89 30.79 -39.38
CA ARG A 5 -61.76 29.88 -38.23
C ARG A 5 -60.55 30.19 -37.39
N SER A 6 -60.69 30.17 -36.07
CA SER A 6 -59.67 30.00 -35.01
C SER A 6 -59.18 28.55 -34.96
N THR A 7 -57.89 28.33 -34.93
CA THR A 7 -57.28 27.06 -34.58
C THR A 7 -56.47 27.21 -33.29
N GLY A 8 -56.90 26.57 -32.23
CA GLY A 8 -56.23 26.51 -30.95
C GLY A 8 -54.99 25.57 -31.02
N ALA A 9 -53.90 26.01 -30.42
CA ALA A 9 -52.70 25.22 -30.25
C ALA A 9 -52.79 24.49 -28.86
N THR A 10 -52.84 23.18 -28.91
CA THR A 10 -52.75 22.31 -27.73
C THR A 10 -51.27 22.18 -27.32
N ALA A 11 -50.97 22.57 -26.10
CA ALA A 11 -49.67 22.33 -25.44
C ALA A 11 -49.51 20.83 -25.17
N GLY A 12 -48.53 20.19 -25.81
CA GLY A 12 -48.11 18.83 -25.55
C GLY A 12 -47.23 18.75 -24.30
N SER A 13 -47.72 18.07 -23.28
CA SER A 13 -46.98 17.69 -22.08
C SER A 13 -45.90 16.67 -22.47
N ALA A 14 -44.62 17.04 -22.35
CA ALA A 14 -43.49 16.09 -22.45
C ALA A 14 -43.46 15.20 -21.19
N ALA A 15 -43.86 13.96 -21.35
CA ALA A 15 -43.68 12.93 -20.33
C ALA A 15 -42.20 12.62 -20.19
N GLY A 16 -41.58 13.04 -19.09
CA GLY A 16 -40.22 12.68 -18.70
C GLY A 16 -40.12 11.17 -18.49
N THR A 17 -39.39 10.48 -19.33
CA THR A 17 -39.05 9.08 -19.15
C THR A 17 -38.16 8.94 -17.94
N ARG A 18 -38.72 8.45 -16.82
CA ARG A 18 -37.95 8.01 -15.66
C ARG A 18 -37.01 6.88 -16.09
N ARG A 19 -35.71 7.12 -15.99
CA ARG A 19 -34.68 6.10 -16.13
C ARG A 19 -35.00 4.97 -15.13
N PRO A 20 -35.04 3.69 -15.52
CA PRO A 20 -35.29 2.61 -14.59
C PRO A 20 -34.24 2.62 -13.49
N ALA A 21 -34.70 2.47 -12.25
CA ALA A 21 -33.82 2.33 -11.09
C ALA A 21 -32.86 1.13 -11.32
N ARG A 22 -31.57 1.36 -11.12
CA ARG A 22 -30.54 0.31 -11.20
C ARG A 22 -30.95 -0.79 -10.21
N PRO A 23 -30.99 -2.08 -10.61
CA PRO A 23 -31.30 -3.16 -9.68
C PRO A 23 -30.32 -3.12 -8.49
N PRO A 24 -30.76 -3.50 -7.29
CA PRO A 24 -29.87 -3.59 -6.13
C PRO A 24 -28.67 -4.46 -6.50
N ALA A 25 -27.47 -4.01 -6.13
CA ALA A 25 -26.25 -4.79 -6.34
C ALA A 25 -26.43 -6.18 -5.74
N GLU A 26 -26.17 -7.22 -6.52
CA GLU A 26 -26.15 -8.59 -5.99
C GLU A 26 -25.24 -8.67 -4.77
N PRO A 27 -25.62 -9.46 -3.76
CA PRO A 27 -24.78 -9.61 -2.57
C PRO A 27 -23.41 -10.11 -2.99
N VAL A 28 -22.37 -9.38 -2.59
CA VAL A 28 -20.96 -9.69 -2.90
C VAL A 28 -20.65 -11.08 -2.39
N LYS A 29 -20.36 -11.99 -3.29
CA LYS A 29 -20.00 -13.37 -2.96
C LYS A 29 -18.64 -13.34 -2.28
N SER A 30 -18.57 -13.68 -0.99
CA SER A 30 -17.29 -13.91 -0.32
C SER A 30 -16.48 -14.97 -1.09
N LEU A 31 -15.15 -14.85 -1.06
CA LEU A 31 -14.29 -15.87 -1.65
C LEU A 31 -14.60 -17.25 -1.05
N PRO A 32 -14.54 -18.32 -1.83
CA PRO A 32 -14.71 -19.67 -1.30
C PRO A 32 -13.66 -19.95 -0.22
N CYS A 33 -14.09 -20.35 0.93
CA CYS A 33 -13.20 -20.72 2.04
C CYS A 33 -13.80 -21.89 2.81
N ALA A 34 -13.12 -23.02 2.82
CA ALA A 34 -13.54 -24.19 3.57
C ALA A 34 -13.38 -24.04 5.10
N ARG A 35 -12.45 -23.18 5.54
CA ARG A 35 -12.13 -22.98 6.96
C ARG A 35 -11.91 -21.50 7.28
N PRO A 36 -12.97 -20.66 7.29
CA PRO A 36 -12.90 -19.29 7.77
C PRO A 36 -12.39 -19.27 9.23
N SER A 37 -11.47 -18.37 9.54
CA SER A 37 -10.83 -18.32 10.84
C SER A 37 -11.00 -16.94 11.48
N THR A 38 -11.43 -16.90 12.73
CA THR A 38 -11.46 -15.71 13.58
C THR A 38 -10.35 -15.74 14.64
N ASP A 39 -9.69 -16.87 14.81
CA ASP A 39 -8.58 -17.10 15.77
C ASP A 39 -7.18 -16.92 15.13
N TRP A 40 -7.12 -16.53 13.85
CA TRP A 40 -5.86 -16.32 13.15
C TRP A 40 -4.94 -15.31 13.86
N ASN A 41 -5.52 -14.26 14.45
CA ASN A 41 -4.82 -13.16 15.11
C ASN A 41 -4.52 -13.39 16.60
N GLU A 42 -4.72 -14.61 17.09
CA GLU A 42 -4.34 -14.99 18.46
C GLU A 42 -2.81 -15.12 18.62
N VAL A 43 -2.14 -14.00 18.43
CA VAL A 43 -0.69 -13.82 18.59
C VAL A 43 -0.45 -12.67 19.55
N VAL A 44 0.36 -12.91 20.58
CA VAL A 44 0.75 -11.90 21.56
C VAL A 44 2.18 -11.45 21.23
N ALA A 45 2.34 -10.17 20.94
CA ALA A 45 3.66 -9.59 20.64
C ALA A 45 4.66 -9.86 21.78
N SER A 46 5.87 -10.29 21.42
CA SER A 46 6.93 -10.58 22.37
C SER A 46 8.27 -10.05 21.85
N ARG A 47 9.02 -9.40 22.73
CA ARG A 47 10.42 -9.00 22.43
C ARG A 47 11.37 -10.19 22.33
N ARG A 48 10.96 -11.36 22.83
CA ARG A 48 11.71 -12.63 22.76
C ARG A 48 10.72 -13.73 22.40
N PRO A 49 10.31 -13.80 21.16
CA PRO A 49 9.34 -14.81 20.73
C PRO A 49 9.97 -16.20 20.89
N ALA A 50 9.14 -17.17 21.33
CA ALA A 50 9.57 -18.55 21.45
C ALA A 50 9.72 -19.24 20.08
N VAL A 51 9.17 -18.64 19.04
CA VAL A 51 9.28 -19.06 17.64
C VAL A 51 9.43 -17.82 16.75
N GLU A 52 10.28 -17.90 15.75
CA GLU A 52 10.48 -16.86 14.76
C GLU A 52 10.91 -17.48 13.43
N GLY A 53 10.70 -16.80 12.31
CA GLY A 53 11.01 -17.38 11.01
C GLY A 53 10.92 -16.40 9.86
N TYR A 54 11.41 -16.86 8.71
CA TYR A 54 11.28 -16.17 7.43
C TYR A 54 11.15 -17.16 6.27
N THR A 55 10.72 -16.67 5.12
CA THR A 55 10.52 -17.44 3.89
C THR A 55 11.71 -17.28 2.93
N SER A 56 12.01 -18.29 2.13
CA SER A 56 13.05 -18.22 1.10
C SER A 56 12.74 -17.21 0.00
N ILE A 57 11.50 -16.74 -0.09
CA ILE A 57 10.99 -15.82 -1.12
C ILE A 57 9.88 -14.94 -0.51
N ASP A 58 9.81 -13.71 -0.91
CA ASP A 58 8.85 -12.70 -0.47
C ASP A 58 7.53 -12.80 -1.23
N SER A 59 7.62 -13.19 -2.52
CA SER A 59 6.49 -13.35 -3.42
C SER A 59 6.66 -14.61 -4.28
N ALA A 60 5.59 -15.38 -4.44
CA ALA A 60 5.56 -16.64 -5.19
C ALA A 60 4.30 -16.78 -6.03
N VAL A 61 4.37 -17.36 -7.21
CA VAL A 61 3.15 -17.83 -7.90
C VAL A 61 2.65 -19.16 -7.30
N PRO A 62 1.33 -19.42 -7.32
CA PRO A 62 0.79 -20.71 -6.88
C PRO A 62 1.49 -21.89 -7.55
N GLY A 63 1.84 -22.90 -6.76
CA GLY A 63 2.60 -24.07 -7.20
C GLY A 63 4.10 -23.98 -6.96
N THR A 64 4.62 -22.83 -6.53
CA THR A 64 6.03 -22.67 -6.12
C THR A 64 6.27 -23.31 -4.75
N ASP A 65 7.34 -24.06 -4.61
CA ASP A 65 7.82 -24.56 -3.32
C ASP A 65 8.53 -23.44 -2.55
N VAL A 66 8.08 -23.16 -1.32
CA VAL A 66 8.62 -22.10 -0.46
C VAL A 66 9.43 -22.73 0.68
N GLY A 67 10.71 -22.39 0.76
CA GLY A 67 11.57 -22.77 1.89
C GLY A 67 11.20 -21.95 3.14
N LEU A 68 11.10 -22.63 4.28
CA LEU A 68 10.84 -22.00 5.57
C LEU A 68 12.05 -22.16 6.48
N TYR A 69 12.47 -21.08 7.10
CA TYR A 69 13.60 -20.99 8.02
C TYR A 69 13.06 -20.61 9.39
N ILE A 70 13.04 -21.56 10.34
CA ILE A 70 12.37 -21.40 11.63
C ILE A 70 13.38 -21.61 12.75
N SER A 71 13.39 -20.70 13.72
CA SER A 71 14.07 -20.85 15.01
C SER A 71 13.02 -20.99 16.11
N ALA A 72 13.14 -22.02 16.94
CA ALA A 72 12.18 -22.31 18.00
C ALA A 72 12.89 -22.73 19.30
N THR A 73 12.63 -21.99 20.39
CA THR A 73 12.90 -22.42 21.77
C THR A 73 11.75 -23.24 22.34
N ALA A 74 10.56 -23.17 21.74
CA ALA A 74 9.45 -24.05 22.04
C ALA A 74 9.83 -25.50 21.68
N ALA A 75 9.41 -26.51 22.50
CA ALA A 75 9.72 -27.90 22.26
C ALA A 75 9.25 -28.43 20.89
N ARG A 76 8.17 -27.87 20.40
CA ARG A 76 7.61 -28.18 19.07
C ARG A 76 6.91 -26.96 18.49
N TYR A 77 6.76 -26.95 17.17
CA TYR A 77 5.98 -25.94 16.45
C TYR A 77 5.27 -26.55 15.24
N ARG A 78 4.30 -25.84 14.72
CA ARG A 78 3.67 -26.10 13.42
C ARG A 78 3.47 -24.78 12.67
N ILE A 79 3.27 -24.86 11.37
CA ILE A 79 2.95 -23.69 10.53
C ILE A 79 1.49 -23.80 10.10
N GLN A 80 0.79 -22.68 10.16
CA GLN A 80 -0.59 -22.53 9.70
C GLN A 80 -0.63 -21.38 8.69
N ALA A 81 -1.01 -21.66 7.45
CA ALA A 81 -1.10 -20.66 6.40
C ALA A 81 -2.52 -20.10 6.32
N TYR A 82 -2.63 -18.81 6.54
CA TYR A 82 -3.89 -18.07 6.44
C TYR A 82 -3.83 -17.17 5.21
N ARG A 83 -4.73 -17.38 4.24
CA ARG A 83 -4.99 -16.39 3.21
C ARG A 83 -5.84 -15.27 3.82
N MET A 84 -5.32 -14.04 3.75
CA MET A 84 -5.98 -12.86 4.29
C MET A 84 -6.93 -12.25 3.26
N GLY A 85 -8.08 -11.71 3.72
CA GLY A 85 -9.06 -11.12 2.81
C GLY A 85 -10.45 -10.99 3.42
N TYR A 86 -11.49 -11.15 2.59
CA TYR A 86 -12.89 -11.03 3.01
C TYR A 86 -13.62 -12.37 2.91
N TYR A 87 -14.02 -12.93 4.06
CA TYR A 87 -14.74 -14.21 4.19
C TYR A 87 -15.98 -14.07 5.06
N GLY A 88 -16.84 -13.10 4.74
CA GLY A 88 -18.01 -12.77 5.56
C GLY A 88 -17.60 -12.11 6.88
N HIS A 89 -17.73 -12.83 7.99
CA HIS A 89 -17.31 -12.30 9.31
C HIS A 89 -15.84 -12.53 9.64
N ALA A 90 -15.13 -13.35 8.84
CA ALA A 90 -13.71 -13.63 9.02
C ALA A 90 -12.86 -12.82 8.05
N GLN A 91 -11.63 -12.48 8.48
CA GLN A 91 -10.63 -11.81 7.66
C GLN A 91 -9.54 -12.77 7.16
N ALA A 92 -9.66 -14.05 7.48
CA ALA A 92 -8.68 -15.07 7.11
C ALA A 92 -9.34 -16.40 6.77
N CYS A 93 -8.73 -17.12 5.86
CA CYS A 93 -9.03 -18.49 5.52
C CYS A 93 -7.82 -19.37 5.82
N LEU A 94 -7.97 -20.38 6.69
CA LEU A 94 -6.91 -21.35 6.95
C LEU A 94 -6.82 -22.33 5.77
N VAL A 95 -5.78 -22.18 4.95
CA VAL A 95 -5.61 -22.99 3.73
C VAL A 95 -4.74 -24.22 3.95
N TRP A 96 -3.78 -24.15 4.89
CA TRP A 96 -2.86 -25.26 5.12
C TRP A 96 -2.34 -25.28 6.57
N THR A 97 -2.01 -26.47 7.05
CA THR A 97 -1.37 -26.68 8.37
C THR A 97 -0.34 -27.78 8.24
N SER A 98 0.89 -27.53 8.68
CA SER A 98 1.93 -28.56 8.75
C SER A 98 1.66 -29.56 9.86
N ALA A 99 2.31 -30.74 9.80
CA ALA A 99 2.53 -31.55 10.99
C ALA A 99 3.35 -30.76 12.04
N TRP A 100 3.27 -31.20 13.30
CA TRP A 100 4.14 -30.71 14.35
C TRP A 100 5.60 -31.08 14.07
N GLN A 101 6.50 -30.11 14.19
CA GLN A 101 7.94 -30.27 14.03
C GLN A 101 8.61 -30.11 15.40
N ALA A 102 9.73 -30.80 15.62
CA ALA A 102 10.56 -30.57 16.80
C ALA A 102 11.17 -29.17 16.77
N GLY A 103 11.13 -28.48 17.91
CA GLY A 103 11.76 -27.18 18.07
C GLY A 103 13.29 -27.29 17.95
N ARG A 104 13.88 -26.34 17.23
CA ARG A 104 15.33 -26.20 17.10
C ARG A 104 15.70 -24.73 17.12
N VAL A 105 16.61 -24.35 17.98
CA VAL A 105 17.19 -23.00 17.99
C VAL A 105 18.21 -22.90 16.88
N GLN A 106 18.04 -21.90 16.02
CA GLN A 106 18.98 -21.59 14.96
C GLN A 106 20.13 -20.70 15.46
N GLN A 107 21.10 -20.44 14.60
CA GLN A 107 22.22 -19.55 14.92
C GLN A 107 21.72 -18.14 15.26
N ARG A 108 22.45 -17.46 16.15
CA ARG A 108 22.16 -16.05 16.47
C ARG A 108 22.38 -15.16 15.27
N VAL A 109 21.75 -13.98 15.29
CA VAL A 109 21.99 -12.92 14.31
C VAL A 109 23.49 -12.65 14.15
N LYS A 110 23.93 -12.53 12.91
CA LYS A 110 25.28 -12.09 12.57
C LYS A 110 25.20 -10.77 11.83
N VAL A 111 25.87 -9.76 12.34
CA VAL A 111 25.99 -8.46 11.65
C VAL A 111 27.23 -8.47 10.80
N VAL A 112 27.11 -8.19 9.50
CA VAL A 112 28.20 -8.34 8.54
C VAL A 112 28.51 -7.05 7.78
N GLY A 113 29.79 -6.88 7.46
CA GLY A 113 30.30 -5.81 6.60
C GLY A 113 30.17 -4.40 7.16
N ALA A 114 30.66 -3.43 6.38
CA ALA A 114 30.61 -2.00 6.69
C ALA A 114 29.18 -1.43 6.62
N THR A 115 28.23 -2.19 6.09
CA THR A 115 26.83 -1.84 5.99
C THR A 115 26.02 -2.17 7.24
N ASN A 116 26.62 -2.81 8.25
CA ASN A 116 25.94 -3.32 9.46
C ASN A 116 24.72 -4.20 9.11
N THR A 117 24.88 -5.11 8.14
CA THR A 117 23.78 -5.95 7.65
C THR A 117 23.44 -7.05 8.65
N PRO A 118 22.25 -7.07 9.27
CA PRO A 118 21.83 -8.14 10.15
C PRO A 118 21.39 -9.37 9.35
N THR A 119 22.06 -10.49 9.53
CA THR A 119 21.76 -11.73 8.82
C THR A 119 21.29 -12.82 9.78
N ALA A 120 20.35 -13.65 9.33
CA ALA A 120 19.94 -14.88 9.99
C ALA A 120 20.58 -16.08 9.26
N PRO A 121 21.77 -16.54 9.67
CA PRO A 121 22.50 -17.63 8.99
C PRO A 121 21.89 -18.99 9.32
N TRP A 122 20.60 -19.15 8.99
CA TRP A 122 19.81 -20.29 9.36
C TRP A 122 19.79 -21.37 8.28
N SER A 123 19.69 -22.61 8.70
CA SER A 123 19.42 -23.74 7.81
C SER A 123 17.90 -23.81 7.52
N LYS A 124 17.55 -24.19 6.31
CA LYS A 124 16.16 -24.44 5.93
C LYS A 124 15.55 -25.52 6.83
N SER A 125 14.43 -25.19 7.45
CA SER A 125 13.72 -26.08 8.39
C SER A 125 12.79 -27.04 7.66
N MET A 126 12.10 -26.54 6.62
CA MET A 126 11.17 -27.34 5.81
C MET A 126 10.86 -26.62 4.49
N THR A 127 10.21 -27.35 3.59
CA THR A 127 9.65 -26.80 2.35
C THR A 127 8.13 -26.89 2.41
N MET A 128 7.46 -25.82 2.01
CA MET A 128 6.02 -25.70 1.95
C MET A 128 5.59 -25.67 0.48
N ALA A 129 4.81 -26.65 0.06
CA ALA A 129 4.22 -26.67 -1.29
C ALA A 129 2.98 -25.78 -1.33
N THR A 130 2.89 -24.92 -2.37
CA THR A 130 1.76 -23.99 -2.55
C THR A 130 0.83 -24.38 -3.70
N LYS A 131 0.90 -25.64 -4.16
CA LYS A 131 0.03 -26.16 -5.22
C LYS A 131 -1.45 -26.04 -4.81
N GLY A 132 -2.25 -25.41 -5.67
CA GLY A 132 -3.67 -25.23 -5.43
C GLY A 132 -4.02 -24.06 -4.49
N TRP A 133 -3.03 -23.22 -4.10
CA TRP A 133 -3.32 -22.00 -3.39
C TRP A 133 -3.81 -20.90 -4.33
N ASP A 134 -4.74 -20.09 -3.86
CA ASP A 134 -5.18 -18.90 -4.61
C ASP A 134 -4.18 -17.75 -4.46
N PRO A 135 -4.06 -16.86 -5.46
CA PRO A 135 -3.36 -15.60 -5.29
C PRO A 135 -3.95 -14.78 -4.13
N GLY A 136 -3.09 -14.04 -3.43
CA GLY A 136 -3.52 -13.23 -2.29
C GLY A 136 -2.38 -12.93 -1.32
N VAL A 137 -2.71 -12.22 -0.26
CA VAL A 137 -1.78 -11.97 0.85
C VAL A 137 -1.96 -13.03 1.91
N TYR A 138 -0.85 -13.57 2.40
CA TYR A 138 -0.84 -14.65 3.38
C TYR A 138 -0.08 -14.25 4.65
N LEU A 139 -0.59 -14.72 5.77
CA LEU A 139 0.15 -14.77 7.04
C LEU A 139 0.40 -16.24 7.39
N LEU A 140 1.66 -16.62 7.41
CA LEU A 140 2.09 -17.93 7.86
C LEU A 140 2.34 -17.85 9.38
N ARG A 141 1.40 -18.36 10.18
CA ARG A 141 1.53 -18.37 11.63
C ARG A 141 2.43 -19.55 12.06
N ILE A 142 3.55 -19.24 12.72
CA ILE A 142 4.33 -20.23 13.47
C ILE A 142 3.65 -20.38 14.83
N ASP A 143 3.17 -21.57 15.15
CA ASP A 143 2.44 -21.88 16.39
C ASP A 143 3.27 -22.83 17.26
N GLY A 144 3.83 -22.34 18.35
CA GLY A 144 4.58 -23.08 19.35
C GLY A 144 3.73 -23.65 20.49
N GLY A 145 2.39 -23.62 20.35
CA GLY A 145 1.44 -24.23 21.29
C GLY A 145 0.78 -23.26 22.28
N SER A 146 1.17 -21.99 22.35
CA SER A 146 0.51 -20.97 23.15
C SER A 146 0.45 -19.63 22.43
N ARG A 147 -0.44 -18.71 22.84
CA ARG A 147 -0.59 -17.39 22.20
C ARG A 147 0.68 -16.53 22.25
N THR A 148 1.49 -16.70 23.30
CA THR A 148 2.80 -16.02 23.48
C THR A 148 3.94 -16.70 22.74
N ALA A 149 3.72 -17.94 22.27
CA ALA A 149 4.65 -18.70 21.44
C ALA A 149 4.15 -18.75 19.98
N ARG A 150 3.60 -17.66 19.48
CA ARG A 150 3.15 -17.51 18.09
C ARG A 150 3.75 -16.27 17.47
N THR A 151 4.06 -16.35 16.18
CA THR A 151 4.48 -15.23 15.35
C THR A 151 4.07 -15.47 13.90
N PHE A 152 4.15 -14.44 13.06
CA PHE A 152 3.84 -14.53 11.65
C PHE A 152 5.07 -14.41 10.76
N MET A 153 4.92 -14.87 9.52
CA MET A 153 5.74 -14.55 8.35
C MET A 153 4.78 -14.13 7.23
N PRO A 154 4.85 -12.90 6.73
CA PRO A 154 4.08 -12.49 5.55
C PRO A 154 4.58 -13.22 4.29
N LEU A 155 3.68 -13.49 3.35
CA LEU A 155 3.98 -14.03 2.03
C LEU A 155 2.94 -13.52 1.03
N VAL A 156 3.38 -13.05 -0.13
CA VAL A 156 2.47 -12.71 -1.23
C VAL A 156 2.40 -13.88 -2.21
N MET A 157 1.20 -14.45 -2.38
CA MET A 157 0.95 -15.37 -3.49
C MET A 157 0.57 -14.54 -4.71
N ARG A 158 1.57 -14.24 -5.53
CA ARG A 158 1.45 -13.38 -6.71
C ARG A 158 0.52 -13.98 -7.76
N SER A 159 -0.32 -13.13 -8.35
CA SER A 159 -1.17 -13.55 -9.46
C SER A 159 -0.33 -13.92 -10.68
N PRO A 160 -0.61 -15.06 -11.34
CA PRO A 160 0.13 -15.48 -12.53
C PRO A 160 0.00 -14.51 -13.71
N SER A 161 -1.06 -13.70 -13.74
CA SER A 161 -1.29 -12.66 -14.75
C SER A 161 -1.99 -11.46 -14.14
N PHE A 162 -1.59 -10.26 -14.55
CA PHE A 162 -2.22 -9.00 -14.15
C PHE A 162 -3.16 -8.41 -15.22
N ALA A 163 -3.27 -9.07 -16.39
CA ALA A 163 -4.10 -8.57 -17.49
C ALA A 163 -5.56 -8.37 -17.05
N GLY A 164 -6.06 -7.13 -17.23
CA GLY A 164 -7.43 -6.76 -16.89
C GLY A 164 -7.76 -6.72 -15.39
N ARG A 165 -6.74 -6.70 -14.51
CA ARG A 165 -6.91 -6.73 -13.05
C ARG A 165 -6.51 -5.41 -12.39
N THR A 166 -7.10 -5.13 -11.24
CA THR A 166 -6.58 -4.16 -10.27
C THR A 166 -5.57 -4.88 -9.39
N VAL A 167 -4.29 -4.51 -9.52
CA VAL A 167 -3.18 -5.19 -8.83
C VAL A 167 -2.91 -4.47 -7.51
N LEU A 168 -3.03 -5.19 -6.41
CA LEU A 168 -2.65 -4.73 -5.08
C LEU A 168 -1.19 -5.07 -4.85
N VAL A 169 -0.36 -4.07 -4.62
CA VAL A 169 1.08 -4.20 -4.36
C VAL A 169 1.31 -4.02 -2.86
N MET A 170 1.95 -4.99 -2.23
CA MET A 170 2.31 -4.95 -0.82
C MET A 170 3.70 -4.32 -0.65
N PRO A 171 3.88 -3.36 0.29
CA PRO A 171 5.09 -2.56 0.43
C PRO A 171 6.18 -3.30 1.21
N ASP A 172 6.61 -4.46 0.72
CA ASP A 172 7.54 -5.34 1.44
C ASP A 172 8.96 -4.75 1.54
N THR A 173 9.37 -3.85 0.67
CA THR A 173 10.60 -3.06 0.81
C THR A 173 10.52 -2.13 2.02
N THR A 174 9.41 -1.42 2.18
CA THR A 174 9.18 -0.56 3.34
C THR A 174 9.12 -1.36 4.64
N TRP A 175 8.45 -2.52 4.63
CA TRP A 175 8.45 -3.41 5.80
C TRP A 175 9.88 -3.82 6.20
N GLN A 176 10.76 -4.13 5.24
CA GLN A 176 12.15 -4.50 5.53
C GLN A 176 13.00 -3.32 5.98
N ALA A 177 12.77 -2.14 5.45
CA ALA A 177 13.49 -0.93 5.84
C ALA A 177 13.30 -0.61 7.34
N TYR A 178 12.08 -0.81 7.86
CA TYR A 178 11.71 -0.57 9.26
C TYR A 178 11.90 -1.78 10.18
N ASN A 179 12.12 -2.96 9.63
CA ASN A 179 12.30 -4.19 10.41
C ASN A 179 13.57 -4.10 11.27
N SER A 180 13.43 -4.06 12.60
CA SER A 180 14.53 -3.94 13.55
C SER A 180 15.02 -5.28 14.12
N TRP A 181 14.63 -6.41 13.50
CA TRP A 181 15.09 -7.72 13.91
C TRP A 181 16.63 -7.80 13.94
N GLY A 182 17.16 -8.36 15.02
CA GLY A 182 18.61 -8.42 15.25
C GLY A 182 19.21 -7.10 15.75
N GLY A 183 18.39 -6.09 16.09
CA GLY A 183 18.81 -4.80 16.62
C GLY A 183 19.25 -3.80 15.55
N TYR A 184 18.93 -4.05 14.27
CA TYR A 184 19.31 -3.19 13.16
C TYR A 184 18.19 -3.06 12.12
N SER A 185 17.94 -1.83 11.67
CA SER A 185 17.09 -1.49 10.53
C SER A 185 17.76 -0.42 9.68
N LEU A 186 17.11 0.10 8.64
CA LEU A 186 17.62 1.29 7.94
C LEU A 186 17.50 2.59 8.79
N TYR A 187 16.90 2.50 9.98
CA TYR A 187 16.78 3.62 10.93
C TYR A 187 17.57 3.38 12.22
N ASP A 188 17.72 2.13 12.64
CA ASP A 188 18.25 1.75 13.94
C ASP A 188 19.53 0.92 13.85
N GLY A 189 20.40 1.16 14.81
CA GLY A 189 21.52 0.32 15.22
C GLY A 189 21.50 0.14 16.74
N PRO A 190 22.60 -0.37 17.36
CA PRO A 190 22.67 -0.59 18.79
C PRO A 190 22.25 0.64 19.58
N ARG A 191 21.38 0.45 20.59
CA ARG A 191 20.82 1.52 21.44
C ARG A 191 20.02 2.54 20.66
N HIS A 192 19.32 2.16 19.59
CA HIS A 192 18.53 3.02 18.70
C HIS A 192 19.36 4.13 18.03
N SER A 193 20.64 3.85 17.74
CA SER A 193 21.55 4.80 17.12
C SER A 193 21.34 4.88 15.60
N PHE A 194 20.80 5.98 15.11
CA PHE A 194 20.69 6.25 13.67
C PHE A 194 22.07 6.28 12.97
N LYS A 195 23.10 6.80 13.66
CA LYS A 195 24.49 6.81 13.13
C LYS A 195 24.98 5.40 12.82
N ASN A 196 24.68 4.44 13.69
CA ASN A 196 25.12 3.04 13.58
C ASN A 196 24.06 2.12 12.96
N ARG A 197 23.05 2.67 12.29
CA ARG A 197 22.01 1.92 11.59
C ARG A 197 22.59 0.97 10.53
N SER A 198 21.79 0.03 10.08
CA SER A 198 22.09 -0.72 8.87
C SER A 198 22.00 0.17 7.62
N ARG A 199 22.80 -0.15 6.60
CA ARG A 199 22.68 0.40 5.23
C ARG A 199 22.20 -0.64 4.24
N ALA A 200 22.10 -1.88 4.68
CA ALA A 200 21.58 -2.96 3.86
C ALA A 200 20.80 -3.95 4.73
N VAL A 201 19.59 -4.25 4.36
CA VAL A 201 18.68 -5.13 5.11
C VAL A 201 18.19 -6.27 4.21
N PRO A 202 18.42 -7.54 4.60
CA PRO A 202 18.01 -8.68 3.80
C PRO A 202 16.56 -9.07 4.11
N PHE A 203 15.85 -9.61 3.10
CA PHE A 203 14.60 -10.33 3.30
C PHE A 203 14.82 -11.69 4.02
N ASP A 204 16.07 -12.15 4.08
CA ASP A 204 16.48 -13.41 4.71
C ASP A 204 16.63 -13.27 6.22
N ARG A 205 15.60 -12.75 6.89
CA ARG A 205 15.52 -12.61 8.35
C ARG A 205 14.07 -12.51 8.81
N PRO A 206 13.75 -12.91 10.05
CA PRO A 206 12.42 -12.70 10.61
C PRO A 206 12.02 -11.22 10.61
N TYR A 207 10.72 -10.96 10.57
CA TYR A 207 10.19 -9.66 10.98
C TYR A 207 10.15 -9.57 12.50
N ASP A 208 10.41 -8.37 13.00
CA ASP A 208 10.48 -8.15 14.43
C ASP A 208 9.13 -7.86 15.09
N ALA A 209 9.27 -7.70 16.32
CA ALA A 209 8.68 -6.99 17.42
C ALA A 209 7.18 -6.87 17.55
N ARG A 210 6.35 -6.71 16.56
CA ARG A 210 4.91 -6.63 16.85
C ARG A 210 4.35 -8.05 16.93
N THR A 211 4.23 -8.67 15.82
CA THR A 211 3.74 -10.04 15.73
C THR A 211 4.46 -10.83 14.64
N GLY A 212 5.47 -10.23 14.00
CA GLY A 212 6.12 -10.78 12.81
C GLY A 212 5.34 -10.53 11.51
N ALA A 213 4.23 -9.78 11.56
CA ALA A 213 3.37 -9.50 10.42
C ALA A 213 3.73 -8.21 9.66
N ALA A 214 4.86 -7.58 10.00
CA ALA A 214 5.19 -6.24 9.54
C ALA A 214 4.03 -5.25 9.82
N ASP A 215 3.74 -4.35 8.90
CA ASP A 215 2.63 -3.40 9.00
C ASP A 215 1.32 -3.91 8.36
N LEU A 216 1.32 -5.14 7.84
CA LEU A 216 0.20 -5.72 7.10
C LEU A 216 -1.14 -5.65 7.85
N ILE A 217 -1.16 -6.00 9.14
CA ILE A 217 -2.42 -6.12 9.89
C ILE A 217 -3.13 -4.77 10.06
N PRO A 218 -2.46 -3.69 10.53
CA PRO A 218 -3.13 -2.41 10.73
C PRO A 218 -3.35 -1.61 9.45
N TYR A 219 -2.45 -1.69 8.46
CA TYR A 219 -2.42 -0.70 7.39
C TYR A 219 -2.75 -1.25 6.00
N GLU A 220 -2.50 -2.52 5.69
CA GLU A 220 -2.81 -3.08 4.38
C GLU A 220 -4.05 -3.99 4.40
N LEU A 221 -4.22 -4.83 5.43
CA LEU A 221 -5.32 -5.79 5.51
C LEU A 221 -6.73 -5.15 5.45
N PRO A 222 -7.00 -3.99 6.07
CA PRO A 222 -8.30 -3.34 5.91
C PRO A 222 -8.63 -3.00 4.46
N PHE A 223 -7.65 -2.54 3.69
CA PHE A 223 -7.80 -2.25 2.27
C PHE A 223 -8.01 -3.53 1.45
N VAL A 224 -7.18 -4.54 1.66
CA VAL A 224 -7.29 -5.86 0.99
C VAL A 224 -8.67 -6.45 1.21
N ALA A 225 -9.16 -6.46 2.45
CA ALA A 225 -10.48 -6.99 2.78
C ALA A 225 -11.61 -6.20 2.10
N LEU A 226 -11.49 -4.86 2.03
CA LEU A 226 -12.46 -4.01 1.31
C LEU A 226 -12.43 -4.29 -0.19
N ALA A 227 -11.25 -4.36 -0.80
CA ALA A 227 -11.11 -4.63 -2.24
C ALA A 227 -11.72 -5.99 -2.63
N GLU A 228 -11.50 -7.03 -1.83
CA GLU A 228 -12.14 -8.34 -2.03
C GLU A 228 -13.65 -8.29 -1.81
N LYS A 229 -14.11 -7.54 -0.81
CA LYS A 229 -15.55 -7.33 -0.55
C LYS A 229 -16.26 -6.65 -1.71
N ILE A 230 -15.61 -5.74 -2.42
CA ILE A 230 -16.17 -5.08 -3.61
C ILE A 230 -16.35 -6.08 -4.76
N GLY A 231 -15.53 -7.14 -4.84
CA GLY A 231 -15.66 -8.21 -5.82
C GLY A 231 -15.14 -7.87 -7.24
N ILE A 232 -14.24 -6.88 -7.36
CA ILE A 232 -13.58 -6.56 -8.63
C ILE A 232 -12.49 -7.59 -8.97
N PRO A 233 -12.08 -7.72 -10.25
CA PRO A 233 -10.95 -8.56 -10.64
C PRO A 233 -9.66 -8.06 -10.00
N LEU A 234 -9.14 -8.79 -9.00
CA LEU A 234 -7.92 -8.44 -8.27
C LEU A 234 -6.71 -9.24 -8.76
N GLY A 235 -5.56 -8.60 -8.75
CA GLY A 235 -4.23 -9.19 -8.79
C GLY A 235 -3.48 -8.85 -7.50
N TYR A 236 -2.45 -9.63 -7.18
CA TYR A 236 -1.61 -9.44 -5.99
C TYR A 236 -0.15 -9.51 -6.39
N ALA A 237 0.63 -8.59 -5.86
CA ALA A 237 2.08 -8.49 -6.06
C ALA A 237 2.73 -7.91 -4.80
N SER A 238 4.06 -7.99 -4.72
CA SER A 238 4.87 -7.22 -3.78
C SER A 238 5.69 -6.17 -4.54
N ASP A 239 6.32 -5.26 -3.81
CA ASP A 239 7.22 -4.26 -4.38
C ASP A 239 8.34 -4.89 -5.18
N VAL A 240 8.91 -5.98 -4.66
CA VAL A 240 10.00 -6.68 -5.35
C VAL A 240 9.53 -7.28 -6.67
N ASP A 241 8.24 -7.54 -6.85
CA ASP A 241 7.69 -7.97 -8.14
C ASP A 241 7.72 -6.83 -9.19
N LEU A 242 7.59 -5.55 -8.79
CA LEU A 242 7.80 -4.41 -9.69
C LEU A 242 9.24 -4.36 -10.23
N GLN A 243 10.21 -4.77 -9.40
CA GLN A 243 11.61 -4.91 -9.78
C GLN A 243 11.82 -6.08 -10.74
N ARG A 244 11.26 -7.26 -10.41
CA ARG A 244 11.57 -8.52 -11.10
C ARG A 244 10.78 -8.74 -12.38
N PHE A 245 9.55 -8.22 -12.46
CA PHE A 245 8.59 -8.52 -13.53
C PHE A 245 7.94 -7.27 -14.13
N PRO A 246 8.71 -6.24 -14.55
CA PRO A 246 8.17 -4.93 -14.92
C PRO A 246 7.11 -5.01 -16.04
N THR A 247 7.32 -5.84 -17.05
CA THR A 247 6.38 -5.96 -18.18
C THR A 247 5.06 -6.63 -17.83
N ALA A 248 4.98 -7.39 -16.73
CA ALA A 248 3.75 -8.04 -16.30
C ALA A 248 2.66 -7.04 -15.93
N PHE A 249 3.05 -5.84 -15.48
CA PHE A 249 2.13 -4.80 -15.02
C PHE A 249 1.49 -3.98 -16.14
N LEU A 250 2.06 -3.98 -17.35
CA LEU A 250 1.62 -3.12 -18.47
C LEU A 250 0.22 -3.42 -18.99
N ARG A 251 -0.36 -4.56 -18.63
CA ARG A 251 -1.71 -4.97 -19.04
C ARG A 251 -2.72 -4.93 -17.90
N ALA A 252 -2.33 -4.44 -16.72
CA ALA A 252 -3.25 -4.23 -15.61
C ALA A 252 -4.25 -3.10 -15.93
N HIS A 253 -5.41 -3.10 -15.29
CA HIS A 253 -6.31 -1.95 -15.29
C HIS A 253 -5.85 -0.87 -14.32
N ALA A 254 -5.31 -1.31 -13.17
CA ALA A 254 -4.73 -0.41 -12.18
C ALA A 254 -3.63 -1.12 -11.38
N ILE A 255 -2.68 -0.34 -10.86
CA ILE A 255 -1.68 -0.75 -9.87
C ILE A 255 -1.91 0.12 -8.64
N ILE A 256 -2.11 -0.53 -7.50
CA ILE A 256 -2.42 0.12 -6.23
C ILE A 256 -1.30 -0.18 -5.25
N SER A 257 -0.53 0.82 -4.85
CA SER A 257 0.33 0.77 -3.67
C SER A 257 -0.56 0.84 -2.43
N VAL A 258 -0.47 -0.18 -1.55
CA VAL A 258 -1.37 -0.37 -0.42
C VAL A 258 -0.63 -0.12 0.89
N GLY A 259 -0.91 1.02 1.55
CA GLY A 259 -0.26 1.40 2.79
C GLY A 259 0.95 2.29 2.57
N HIS A 260 1.79 2.41 3.59
CA HIS A 260 3.01 3.20 3.56
C HIS A 260 4.08 2.55 2.69
N ASP A 261 4.44 3.20 1.59
CA ASP A 261 5.26 2.61 0.53
C ASP A 261 6.40 3.55 0.10
N GLU A 262 7.42 3.64 0.95
CA GLU A 262 8.47 4.66 0.93
C GLU A 262 9.64 4.32 -0.02
N TYR A 263 9.97 3.01 -0.19
CA TYR A 263 11.26 2.56 -0.72
C TYR A 263 11.17 1.98 -2.13
N TYR A 264 11.69 2.70 -3.12
CA TYR A 264 11.61 2.31 -4.53
C TYR A 264 12.98 2.23 -5.20
N SER A 265 13.24 1.14 -5.92
CA SER A 265 14.37 1.06 -6.84
C SER A 265 14.10 1.84 -8.15
N PRO A 266 15.13 2.16 -8.94
CA PRO A 266 14.94 2.73 -10.27
C PRO A 266 14.01 1.92 -11.15
N THR A 267 14.14 0.60 -11.17
CA THR A 267 13.28 -0.30 -11.96
C THR A 267 11.83 -0.30 -11.47
N MET A 268 11.59 -0.34 -10.15
CA MET A 268 10.23 -0.27 -9.59
C MET A 268 9.52 1.02 -10.00
N ARG A 269 10.18 2.16 -9.84
CA ARG A 269 9.63 3.47 -10.23
C ARG A 269 9.39 3.56 -11.74
N GLU A 270 10.33 3.08 -12.56
CA GLU A 270 10.19 3.03 -14.01
C GLU A 270 9.03 2.14 -14.43
N THR A 271 8.82 1.00 -13.76
CA THR A 271 7.68 0.11 -13.98
C THR A 271 6.36 0.84 -13.81
N LEU A 272 6.19 1.61 -12.72
CA LEU A 272 4.98 2.40 -12.50
C LEU A 272 4.83 3.53 -13.53
N THR A 273 5.92 4.25 -13.84
CA THR A 273 5.92 5.33 -14.84
C THR A 273 5.50 4.79 -16.21
N THR A 274 6.13 3.71 -16.64
CA THR A 274 5.83 3.06 -17.93
C THR A 274 4.39 2.53 -17.97
N ALA A 275 3.92 1.88 -16.91
CA ALA A 275 2.54 1.40 -16.83
C ALA A 275 1.53 2.56 -16.95
N ARG A 276 1.74 3.66 -16.23
CA ARG A 276 0.94 4.89 -16.35
C ARG A 276 0.92 5.41 -17.77
N ASP A 277 2.08 5.49 -18.40
CA ASP A 277 2.22 6.03 -19.75
C ASP A 277 1.63 5.08 -20.83
N HIS A 278 1.31 3.82 -20.45
CA HIS A 278 0.52 2.87 -21.24
C HIS A 278 -0.97 2.84 -20.87
N GLY A 279 -1.45 3.77 -20.04
CA GLY A 279 -2.88 3.89 -19.70
C GLY A 279 -3.31 3.07 -18.48
N VAL A 280 -2.39 2.47 -17.74
CA VAL A 280 -2.67 1.80 -16.48
C VAL A 280 -2.87 2.84 -15.37
N ASN A 281 -3.98 2.77 -14.65
CA ASN A 281 -4.22 3.66 -13.53
C ASN A 281 -3.25 3.36 -12.37
N LEU A 282 -2.84 4.40 -11.65
CA LEU A 282 -2.05 4.23 -10.42
C LEU A 282 -2.81 4.79 -9.22
N ALA A 283 -2.60 4.21 -8.04
CA ALA A 283 -3.01 4.85 -6.80
C ALA A 283 -2.06 4.52 -5.66
N PHE A 284 -1.86 5.51 -4.80
CA PHE A 284 -1.06 5.44 -3.59
C PHE A 284 -2.00 5.67 -2.40
N PHE A 285 -2.29 4.57 -1.69
CA PHE A 285 -3.20 4.59 -0.53
C PHE A 285 -2.40 4.58 0.77
N GLY A 286 -1.50 5.53 0.88
CA GLY A 286 -0.61 5.73 1.99
C GLY A 286 -0.21 7.19 2.14
N GLY A 287 0.95 7.40 2.70
CA GLY A 287 1.65 8.68 2.77
C GLY A 287 3.15 8.44 2.87
N ASN A 288 3.96 9.37 2.41
CA ASN A 288 5.39 9.22 2.22
C ASN A 288 5.72 8.12 1.19
N ASP A 289 4.94 8.12 0.09
CA ASP A 289 5.12 7.12 -0.96
C ASP A 289 6.23 7.53 -1.95
N VAL A 290 6.97 6.54 -2.47
CA VAL A 290 8.04 6.72 -3.50
C VAL A 290 9.14 7.72 -3.07
N TYR A 291 9.47 7.80 -1.79
CA TYR A 291 10.37 8.82 -1.25
C TYR A 291 11.84 8.42 -1.29
N ARG A 292 12.17 7.19 -0.85
CA ARG A 292 13.54 6.69 -0.78
C ARG A 292 13.92 5.91 -2.03
N LYS A 293 15.06 6.28 -2.63
CA LYS A 293 15.65 5.53 -3.71
C LYS A 293 16.58 4.46 -3.16
N ILE A 294 16.25 3.20 -3.42
CA ILE A 294 17.02 2.03 -3.03
C ILE A 294 17.71 1.39 -4.24
N ARG A 295 18.57 0.40 -3.96
CA ARG A 295 19.01 -0.62 -4.91
C ARG A 295 18.99 -1.99 -4.27
N PHE A 296 18.88 -3.00 -5.08
CA PHE A 296 18.92 -4.39 -4.61
C PHE A 296 20.29 -5.03 -4.88
N ALA A 297 20.59 -6.05 -4.06
CA ALA A 297 21.63 -7.03 -4.31
C ALA A 297 21.10 -8.44 -4.00
N ASN A 298 21.87 -9.44 -4.42
CA ASN A 298 21.50 -10.83 -4.21
C ASN A 298 21.92 -11.30 -2.80
N THR A 299 21.23 -12.32 -2.30
CA THR A 299 21.65 -13.13 -1.16
C THR A 299 21.84 -14.59 -1.59
N ALA A 300 22.20 -15.46 -0.64
CA ALA A 300 22.28 -16.89 -0.92
C ALA A 300 20.92 -17.53 -1.29
N ASN A 301 19.81 -16.90 -0.90
CA ASN A 301 18.46 -17.39 -1.22
C ASN A 301 17.90 -16.85 -2.55
N GLY A 302 18.61 -15.97 -3.25
CA GLY A 302 18.19 -15.50 -4.57
C GLY A 302 18.50 -14.05 -4.87
N ALA A 303 18.03 -13.62 -6.05
CA ALA A 303 18.17 -12.26 -6.55
C ALA A 303 17.25 -11.28 -5.80
N ASP A 304 17.68 -9.99 -5.74
CA ASP A 304 16.90 -8.88 -5.20
C ASP A 304 16.41 -9.10 -3.75
N ARG A 305 17.20 -9.78 -2.93
CA ARG A 305 16.85 -10.09 -1.53
C ARG A 305 17.65 -9.31 -0.50
N LEU A 306 18.47 -8.36 -0.94
CA LEU A 306 19.16 -7.41 -0.07
C LEU A 306 18.82 -6.00 -0.52
N GLU A 307 18.07 -5.29 0.28
CA GLU A 307 17.72 -3.89 0.07
C GLU A 307 18.81 -3.00 0.65
N ILE A 308 19.27 -2.02 -0.14
CA ILE A 308 20.38 -1.13 0.22
C ILE A 308 19.91 0.33 0.15
N ASN A 309 20.07 1.07 1.27
CA ASN A 309 19.85 2.51 1.33
C ASN A 309 20.79 3.18 2.36
N TYR A 310 21.62 4.09 1.88
CA TYR A 310 22.52 4.86 2.73
C TYR A 310 21.85 6.09 3.35
N LYS A 311 20.69 6.53 2.84
CA LYS A 311 19.86 7.68 3.29
C LYS A 311 20.52 9.06 3.18
N ASP A 312 21.78 9.14 2.82
CA ASP A 312 22.57 10.37 2.74
C ASP A 312 23.66 10.26 1.67
N ALA A 313 24.46 11.30 1.51
CA ALA A 313 25.53 11.41 0.51
C ALA A 313 26.74 10.46 0.74
N THR A 314 26.70 9.60 1.75
CA THR A 314 27.81 8.70 2.11
C THR A 314 27.79 7.38 1.33
N ASP A 315 26.87 7.22 0.38
CA ASP A 315 26.85 6.05 -0.50
C ASP A 315 28.20 5.89 -1.21
N PRO A 316 28.88 4.75 -1.07
CA PRO A 316 30.19 4.54 -1.69
C PRO A 316 30.10 4.46 -3.22
N ILE A 317 28.94 4.09 -3.78
CA ILE A 317 28.72 4.08 -5.23
C ILE A 317 28.45 5.51 -5.69
N LYS A 318 29.16 5.93 -6.75
CA LYS A 318 29.04 7.28 -7.31
C LYS A 318 28.32 7.32 -8.66
N THR A 319 27.93 6.18 -9.21
CA THR A 319 27.10 6.09 -10.42
C THR A 319 25.71 6.67 -10.13
N PRO A 320 25.28 7.77 -10.78
CA PRO A 320 24.07 8.50 -10.41
C PRO A 320 22.81 7.65 -10.36
N SER A 321 22.67 6.69 -11.28
CA SER A 321 21.53 5.76 -11.30
C SER A 321 21.48 4.81 -10.11
N LEU A 322 22.62 4.54 -9.45
CA LEU A 322 22.74 3.58 -8.35
C LEU A 322 22.87 4.21 -6.96
N VAL A 323 23.16 5.52 -6.88
CA VAL A 323 23.21 6.22 -5.58
C VAL A 323 21.86 6.14 -4.88
N THR A 324 21.88 5.77 -3.60
CA THR A 324 20.68 5.64 -2.78
C THR A 324 20.52 6.87 -1.88
N THR A 325 19.45 7.64 -2.13
CA THR A 325 19.14 8.88 -1.41
C THR A 325 17.62 9.10 -1.41
N GLN A 326 17.14 10.33 -1.30
CA GLN A 326 15.76 10.68 -1.63
C GLN A 326 15.64 10.84 -3.15
N TRP A 327 14.49 10.47 -3.71
CA TRP A 327 14.24 10.65 -5.14
C TRP A 327 14.33 12.11 -5.59
N ARG A 328 13.96 13.05 -4.72
CA ARG A 328 13.97 14.50 -4.97
C ARG A 328 15.35 15.14 -4.94
N GLU A 329 16.34 14.46 -4.39
CA GLU A 329 17.70 14.99 -4.21
C GLU A 329 18.67 14.57 -5.31
N THR A 330 19.76 15.35 -5.43
CA THR A 330 20.89 15.00 -6.31
C THR A 330 21.55 13.69 -5.83
N PRO A 331 21.89 12.76 -6.75
CA PRO A 331 21.88 12.91 -8.21
C PRO A 331 20.59 12.52 -8.91
N SER A 332 19.54 12.10 -8.19
CA SER A 332 18.29 11.62 -8.80
C SER A 332 17.47 12.75 -9.41
N ASN A 333 17.29 13.87 -8.69
CA ASN A 333 16.54 15.05 -9.12
C ASN A 333 15.17 14.72 -9.75
N ASN A 334 14.55 13.65 -9.30
CA ASN A 334 13.26 13.15 -9.80
C ASN A 334 12.30 13.02 -8.62
N PRO A 335 11.68 14.13 -8.17
CA PRO A 335 10.84 14.12 -6.99
C PRO A 335 9.65 13.18 -7.13
N GLU A 336 9.12 12.69 -5.99
CA GLU A 336 7.96 11.81 -5.93
C GLU A 336 6.77 12.44 -6.63
N SER A 337 6.57 13.76 -6.45
CA SER A 337 5.47 14.51 -7.04
C SER A 337 5.37 14.39 -8.56
N SER A 338 6.45 14.08 -9.26
CA SER A 338 6.40 13.84 -10.72
C SER A 338 5.65 12.55 -11.09
N LEU A 339 5.44 11.64 -10.12
CA LEU A 339 4.69 10.40 -10.28
C LEU A 339 3.39 10.41 -9.48
N THR A 340 3.42 10.79 -8.19
CA THR A 340 2.27 10.74 -7.28
C THR A 340 1.40 12.00 -7.36
N GLY A 341 1.98 13.16 -7.67
CA GLY A 341 1.31 14.46 -7.66
C GLY A 341 1.59 15.28 -6.40
N ALA A 342 2.09 14.68 -5.35
CA ALA A 342 2.48 15.33 -4.09
C ALA A 342 3.86 14.84 -3.62
N ASP A 343 4.45 15.55 -2.66
CA ASP A 343 5.74 15.23 -2.04
C ASP A 343 5.53 14.92 -0.55
N TYR A 344 6.31 14.00 0.01
CA TYR A 344 6.42 13.84 1.44
C TYR A 344 6.70 15.18 2.15
N ARG A 345 5.87 15.51 3.13
CA ARG A 345 5.98 16.75 3.91
C ARG A 345 6.73 16.57 5.21
N CYS A 346 6.21 15.75 6.09
CA CYS A 346 6.89 15.38 7.32
C CYS A 346 6.19 14.23 8.07
N ALA A 347 6.87 13.75 9.12
CA ALA A 347 6.27 12.94 10.15
C ALA A 347 5.70 13.82 11.28
N SER A 348 4.58 13.41 11.87
CA SER A 348 3.95 14.05 13.00
C SER A 348 3.38 13.05 13.99
N SER A 349 3.61 13.26 15.26
CA SER A 349 2.94 12.54 16.36
C SER A 349 1.54 13.09 16.68
N VAL A 350 1.16 14.21 16.05
CA VAL A 350 -0.15 14.84 16.21
C VAL A 350 -1.05 14.36 15.08
N TYR A 351 -2.31 14.06 15.41
CA TYR A 351 -3.34 13.64 14.46
C TYR A 351 -4.17 14.85 14.03
N TYR A 352 -4.26 15.06 12.72
CA TYR A 352 -5.04 16.15 12.15
C TYR A 352 -6.26 15.61 11.41
N PRO A 353 -7.33 16.40 11.26
CA PRO A 353 -8.41 16.06 10.37
C PRO A 353 -7.97 16.20 8.92
N MET A 354 -8.40 15.27 8.05
CA MET A 354 -8.34 15.46 6.61
C MET A 354 -9.51 16.33 6.18
N VAL A 355 -9.25 17.38 5.36
CA VAL A 355 -10.24 18.40 5.02
C VAL A 355 -10.58 18.36 3.54
N VAL A 356 -11.85 18.14 3.22
CA VAL A 356 -12.36 18.08 1.84
C VAL A 356 -12.17 19.43 1.14
N ALA A 357 -11.50 19.42 -0.01
CA ALA A 357 -11.27 20.59 -0.85
C ALA A 357 -12.27 20.67 -2.01
N ASP A 358 -12.40 19.60 -2.80
CA ASP A 358 -13.29 19.54 -3.96
C ASP A 358 -14.36 18.45 -3.82
N PRO A 359 -15.51 18.74 -3.17
CA PRO A 359 -16.57 17.77 -2.96
C PRO A 359 -17.32 17.39 -4.25
N THR A 360 -17.09 18.11 -5.34
CA THR A 360 -17.75 17.87 -6.64
C THR A 360 -17.08 16.75 -7.44
N ASN A 361 -15.87 16.37 -7.03
CA ASN A 361 -15.16 15.28 -7.69
C ASN A 361 -15.91 13.95 -7.56
N TRP A 362 -15.90 13.17 -8.62
CA TRP A 362 -16.58 11.88 -8.71
C TRP A 362 -16.24 10.89 -7.58
N LEU A 363 -15.05 10.99 -6.99
CA LEU A 363 -14.60 10.19 -5.86
C LEU A 363 -15.52 10.34 -4.63
N PHE A 364 -16.12 11.52 -4.46
CA PHE A 364 -17.00 11.80 -3.31
C PHE A 364 -18.47 11.44 -3.55
N THR A 365 -18.80 10.81 -4.68
CA THR A 365 -20.17 10.40 -4.99
C THR A 365 -20.73 9.49 -3.90
N GLY A 366 -21.88 9.88 -3.32
CA GLY A 366 -22.58 9.13 -2.27
C GLY A 366 -21.97 9.26 -0.87
N THR A 367 -21.04 10.18 -0.64
CA THR A 367 -20.50 10.47 0.70
C THR A 367 -21.25 11.55 1.45
N GLY A 368 -21.95 12.45 0.74
CA GLY A 368 -22.64 13.61 1.33
C GLY A 368 -21.72 14.72 1.87
N VAL A 369 -20.40 14.64 1.62
CA VAL A 369 -19.44 15.67 2.07
C VAL A 369 -19.60 16.99 1.32
N GLN A 370 -19.14 18.07 1.97
CA GLN A 370 -19.07 19.41 1.43
C GLN A 370 -17.65 19.95 1.56
N ALA A 371 -17.34 21.05 0.86
CA ALA A 371 -16.06 21.73 1.06
C ALA A 371 -15.87 22.10 2.53
N GLY A 372 -14.70 21.80 3.07
CA GLY A 372 -14.40 22.02 4.49
C GLY A 372 -14.86 20.90 5.43
N THR A 373 -15.56 19.86 4.94
CA THR A 373 -15.87 18.66 5.76
C THR A 373 -14.56 18.08 6.31
N LYS A 374 -14.54 17.81 7.60
CA LYS A 374 -13.37 17.29 8.33
C LYS A 374 -13.54 15.80 8.61
N LEU A 375 -12.52 15.01 8.29
CA LEU A 375 -12.40 13.59 8.63
C LEU A 375 -11.37 13.46 9.77
N PRO A 376 -11.79 13.40 11.05
CA PRO A 376 -10.90 13.42 12.19
C PRO A 376 -9.89 12.25 12.21
N GLY A 377 -8.63 12.54 12.56
CA GLY A 377 -7.62 11.52 12.84
C GLY A 377 -7.02 10.80 11.63
N VAL A 378 -7.40 11.14 10.38
CA VAL A 378 -6.90 10.48 9.18
C VAL A 378 -5.50 10.94 8.81
N VAL A 379 -5.15 12.20 9.05
CA VAL A 379 -3.80 12.74 8.80
C VAL A 379 -2.96 12.62 10.07
N GLY A 380 -1.83 11.90 9.94
CA GLY A 380 -0.91 11.69 11.06
C GLY A 380 0.18 10.71 10.67
N GLN A 381 1.13 10.43 11.58
CA GLN A 381 2.35 9.69 11.32
C GLN A 381 3.16 10.37 10.19
N GLU A 382 2.84 10.11 8.94
CA GLU A 382 3.46 10.69 7.76
C GLU A 382 2.40 11.14 6.77
N PHE A 383 2.68 12.22 6.04
CA PHE A 383 1.75 12.78 5.07
C PHE A 383 2.45 13.56 3.97
N ASP A 384 1.78 13.66 2.83
CA ASP A 384 2.25 14.31 1.62
C ASP A 384 1.53 15.65 1.39
N GLY A 385 2.10 16.48 0.51
CA GLY A 385 1.50 17.74 0.13
C GLY A 385 2.14 18.33 -1.13
N ILE A 386 1.41 19.16 -1.82
CA ILE A 386 1.86 19.80 -3.06
C ILE A 386 2.98 20.79 -2.80
N ASN A 387 4.08 20.63 -3.52
CA ASN A 387 5.16 21.60 -3.59
C ASN A 387 5.23 22.23 -4.98
N ILE A 388 4.67 23.42 -5.12
CA ILE A 388 4.62 24.11 -6.43
C ILE A 388 5.99 24.52 -6.99
N ALA A 389 7.05 24.44 -6.20
CA ALA A 389 8.42 24.68 -6.64
C ALA A 389 9.05 23.43 -7.31
N ARG A 390 8.35 22.29 -7.30
CA ARG A 390 8.78 21.05 -7.92
C ARG A 390 7.87 20.65 -9.07
N PRO A 391 8.31 19.79 -9.99
CA PRO A 391 7.45 19.26 -11.04
C PRO A 391 6.25 18.52 -10.46
N VAL A 392 5.05 18.92 -10.87
CA VAL A 392 3.80 18.20 -10.62
C VAL A 392 3.06 18.01 -11.94
N PRO A 393 2.45 16.86 -12.19
CA PRO A 393 1.65 16.60 -13.39
C PRO A 393 0.47 17.56 -13.48
N ARG A 394 0.05 17.86 -14.71
CA ARG A 394 -1.13 18.72 -14.99
C ARG A 394 -2.00 18.09 -16.08
N PRO A 395 -3.35 18.23 -16.00
CA PRO A 395 -4.12 18.90 -14.94
C PRO A 395 -4.06 18.13 -13.61
N LEU A 396 -4.03 18.86 -12.47
CA LEU A 396 -3.98 18.29 -11.11
C LEU A 396 -5.16 18.81 -10.28
N THR A 397 -5.96 17.88 -9.76
CA THR A 397 -7.05 18.17 -8.83
C THR A 397 -6.58 17.97 -7.39
N VAL A 398 -6.73 18.97 -6.54
CA VAL A 398 -6.60 18.89 -5.11
C VAL A 398 -7.95 18.41 -4.55
N LEU A 399 -7.97 17.20 -4.00
CA LEU A 399 -9.16 16.55 -3.44
C LEU A 399 -9.38 16.90 -1.98
N PHE A 400 -8.29 16.88 -1.22
CA PHE A 400 -8.22 17.29 0.18
C PHE A 400 -7.09 18.31 0.32
N HIS A 401 -7.31 19.30 1.21
CA HIS A 401 -6.32 20.30 1.58
C HIS A 401 -6.44 20.56 3.07
N SER A 402 -5.57 19.95 3.86
CA SER A 402 -5.68 19.86 5.31
C SER A 402 -4.60 20.71 5.97
N PRO A 403 -4.95 21.77 6.73
CA PRO A 403 -3.97 22.54 7.50
C PRO A 403 -3.30 21.67 8.56
N VAL A 404 -1.99 21.62 8.56
CA VAL A 404 -1.16 20.85 9.51
C VAL A 404 0.05 21.65 9.97
N ILE A 405 0.69 21.22 11.05
CA ILE A 405 1.96 21.78 11.53
C ILE A 405 3.07 20.76 11.28
N CYS A 406 4.10 21.17 10.56
CA CYS A 406 5.30 20.38 10.30
C CYS A 406 6.51 21.10 10.91
N THR A 407 7.23 20.46 11.83
CA THR A 407 8.40 21.07 12.50
C THR A 407 8.16 22.51 12.96
N HIS A 408 7.05 22.73 13.65
CA HIS A 408 6.56 24.03 14.15
C HIS A 408 6.17 25.06 13.06
N ARG A 409 6.05 24.66 11.81
CA ARG A 409 5.64 25.55 10.71
C ARG A 409 4.30 25.11 10.13
N PRO A 410 3.37 26.04 9.91
CA PRO A 410 2.14 25.75 9.18
C PRO A 410 2.45 25.28 7.77
N THR A 411 1.74 24.23 7.33
CA THR A 411 1.76 23.69 5.97
C THR A 411 0.43 22.99 5.69
N SER A 412 0.34 22.26 4.60
CA SER A 412 -0.81 21.42 4.27
C SER A 412 -0.42 19.96 4.00
N GLN A 413 -1.33 19.06 4.34
CA GLN A 413 -1.45 17.77 3.71
C GLN A 413 -2.40 17.92 2.52
N ASP A 414 -2.06 17.32 1.37
CA ASP A 414 -2.90 17.32 0.19
C ASP A 414 -3.07 15.90 -0.34
N SER A 415 -4.30 15.60 -0.78
CA SER A 415 -4.56 14.44 -1.63
C SER A 415 -4.80 14.92 -3.06
N THR A 416 -4.25 14.21 -4.04
CA THR A 416 -4.23 14.66 -5.43
C THR A 416 -4.80 13.63 -6.39
N TYR A 417 -5.36 14.12 -7.49
CA TYR A 417 -5.75 13.30 -8.62
C TYR A 417 -5.36 14.00 -9.93
N TYR A 418 -4.66 13.28 -10.81
CA TYR A 418 -4.36 13.78 -12.14
C TYR A 418 -4.61 12.72 -13.21
N THR A 419 -4.67 13.17 -14.47
CA THR A 419 -4.86 12.29 -15.63
C THR A 419 -3.80 12.56 -16.68
N THR A 420 -3.40 11.52 -17.40
CA THR A 420 -2.37 11.58 -18.43
C THR A 420 -2.96 11.49 -19.84
N PRO A 421 -2.23 11.90 -20.89
CA PRO A 421 -2.66 11.72 -22.29
C PRO A 421 -2.89 10.26 -22.66
N SER A 422 -2.23 9.30 -22.01
CA SER A 422 -2.47 7.86 -22.19
C SER A 422 -3.86 7.41 -21.73
N GLY A 423 -4.54 8.25 -20.95
CA GLY A 423 -5.82 7.96 -20.32
C GLY A 423 -5.71 7.39 -18.92
N ALA A 424 -4.51 7.20 -18.38
CA ALA A 424 -4.36 6.80 -16.97
C ALA A 424 -4.86 7.90 -16.02
N GLY A 425 -5.49 7.51 -14.92
CA GLY A 425 -5.72 8.34 -13.76
C GLY A 425 -4.76 7.95 -12.65
N VAL A 426 -4.20 8.92 -11.94
CA VAL A 426 -3.31 8.72 -10.79
C VAL A 426 -3.89 9.41 -9.58
N LEU A 427 -4.09 8.65 -8.50
CA LEU A 427 -4.57 9.11 -7.21
C LEU A 427 -3.47 8.99 -6.18
N ASP A 428 -3.24 10.05 -5.41
CA ASP A 428 -2.42 10.03 -4.21
C ASP A 428 -3.26 10.51 -3.03
N ILE A 429 -3.42 9.66 -2.01
CA ILE A 429 -4.13 10.02 -0.79
C ILE A 429 -3.26 10.87 0.13
N GLY A 430 -1.95 10.63 0.14
CA GLY A 430 -1.00 11.41 0.92
C GLY A 430 -1.24 11.37 2.43
N ALA A 431 -1.78 10.27 2.97
CA ALA A 431 -2.06 10.13 4.40
C ALA A 431 -1.92 8.69 4.88
N TYR A 432 -0.96 8.45 5.76
CA TYR A 432 -0.59 7.13 6.30
C TYR A 432 -1.78 6.37 6.90
N TYR A 433 -2.72 7.06 7.57
CA TYR A 433 -3.82 6.42 8.30
C TYR A 433 -5.09 6.17 7.48
N TRP A 434 -5.06 6.38 6.18
CA TRP A 434 -6.24 6.14 5.35
C TRP A 434 -6.77 4.71 5.47
N ASN A 435 -5.92 3.72 5.30
CA ASN A 435 -6.35 2.32 5.26
C ASN A 435 -6.82 1.80 6.62
N CYS A 436 -6.14 2.18 7.72
CA CYS A 436 -6.59 1.79 9.05
C CYS A 436 -7.93 2.45 9.43
N ALA A 437 -8.26 3.62 8.82
CA ALA A 437 -9.55 4.28 9.04
C ALA A 437 -10.73 3.47 8.46
N ILE A 438 -10.53 2.69 7.40
CA ILE A 438 -11.54 1.77 6.86
C ILE A 438 -12.05 0.82 7.95
N ALA A 439 -11.15 0.27 8.77
CA ALA A 439 -11.49 -0.67 9.84
C ALA A 439 -11.58 -0.03 11.23
N ARG A 440 -11.39 1.30 11.34
CA ARG A 440 -11.35 2.05 12.60
C ARG A 440 -10.28 1.51 13.58
N ARG A 441 -9.14 1.09 13.04
CA ARG A 441 -8.02 0.47 13.79
C ARG A 441 -6.77 1.35 13.82
N CYS A 442 -6.90 2.64 13.55
CA CYS A 442 -5.80 3.59 13.64
C CYS A 442 -5.40 3.87 15.10
N PRO A 443 -4.18 4.36 15.33
CA PRO A 443 -3.80 4.91 16.63
C PRO A 443 -4.68 6.08 17.07
N ALA A 444 -5.10 6.93 16.12
CA ALA A 444 -6.12 7.97 16.35
C ALA A 444 -7.53 7.34 16.43
N LYS A 445 -8.41 7.98 17.20
CA LYS A 445 -9.82 7.59 17.24
C LYS A 445 -10.51 8.01 15.95
N ILE A 446 -10.95 7.02 15.18
CA ILE A 446 -11.74 7.20 13.96
C ILE A 446 -13.22 6.94 14.30
N ASP A 447 -14.09 7.88 14.00
CA ASP A 447 -15.55 7.71 14.15
C ASP A 447 -16.17 6.94 12.99
N GLY A 448 -17.45 6.56 13.13
CA GLY A 448 -18.18 5.80 12.11
C GLY A 448 -18.33 6.58 10.81
N ALA A 449 -18.67 7.85 10.89
CA ALA A 449 -18.90 8.70 9.72
C ALA A 449 -17.62 8.86 8.89
N THR A 450 -16.49 9.10 9.54
CA THR A 450 -15.17 9.14 8.87
C THR A 450 -14.86 7.82 8.18
N SER A 451 -15.05 6.68 8.87
CA SER A 451 -14.82 5.35 8.30
C SER A 451 -15.70 5.09 7.07
N ASP A 452 -16.98 5.46 7.13
CA ASP A 452 -17.94 5.28 6.03
C ASP A 452 -17.54 6.14 4.81
N ILE A 453 -17.13 7.39 5.02
CA ILE A 453 -16.65 8.27 3.95
C ILE A 453 -15.38 7.72 3.30
N VAL A 454 -14.36 7.36 4.08
CA VAL A 454 -13.11 6.76 3.60
C VAL A 454 -13.40 5.47 2.82
N THR A 455 -14.24 4.61 3.35
CA THR A 455 -14.67 3.35 2.69
C THR A 455 -15.37 3.64 1.36
N ARG A 456 -16.26 4.65 1.31
CA ARG A 456 -16.99 5.01 0.10
C ARG A 456 -16.06 5.56 -0.98
N ILE A 457 -15.15 6.47 -0.66
CA ILE A 457 -14.17 7.03 -1.59
C ILE A 457 -13.29 5.92 -2.16
N THR A 458 -12.77 5.04 -1.31
CA THR A 458 -11.96 3.90 -1.72
C THR A 458 -12.73 2.97 -2.65
N THR A 459 -14.01 2.69 -2.33
CA THR A 459 -14.89 1.87 -3.17
C THR A 459 -15.13 2.51 -4.53
N ASN A 460 -15.40 3.83 -4.57
CA ASN A 460 -15.62 4.57 -5.81
C ASN A 460 -14.38 4.48 -6.71
N PHE A 461 -13.20 4.71 -6.14
CA PHE A 461 -11.94 4.59 -6.90
C PHE A 461 -11.74 3.17 -7.45
N LEU A 462 -11.77 2.16 -6.60
CA LEU A 462 -11.51 0.77 -7.00
C LEU A 462 -12.49 0.29 -8.07
N THR A 463 -13.78 0.59 -7.92
CA THR A 463 -14.81 0.22 -8.89
C THR A 463 -14.58 0.90 -10.24
N ALA A 464 -14.22 2.18 -10.24
CA ALA A 464 -13.96 2.92 -11.46
C ALA A 464 -12.65 2.46 -12.14
N ALA A 465 -11.58 2.25 -11.36
CA ALA A 465 -10.28 1.82 -11.87
C ALA A 465 -10.32 0.40 -12.47
N ALA A 466 -11.09 -0.51 -11.87
CA ALA A 466 -11.29 -1.86 -12.38
C ALA A 466 -11.95 -1.90 -13.78
N ALA A 467 -12.66 -0.86 -14.18
CA ALA A 467 -13.28 -0.77 -15.50
C ALA A 467 -12.33 -0.21 -16.58
N GLY A 468 -11.04 0.03 -16.28
CA GLY A 468 -10.00 0.50 -17.21
C GLY A 468 -9.65 2.00 -17.06
N PRO A 469 -9.05 2.63 -18.06
CA PRO A 469 -8.46 3.96 -17.94
C PRO A 469 -9.41 5.03 -17.40
N LEU A 470 -9.04 5.64 -16.27
CA LEU A 470 -9.86 6.64 -15.57
C LEU A 470 -9.92 7.96 -16.30
N GLY A 471 -8.83 8.41 -16.93
CA GLY A 471 -8.73 9.71 -17.56
C GLY A 471 -9.71 9.92 -18.70
N LYS A 472 -10.20 8.84 -19.31
CA LYS A 472 -11.25 8.91 -20.35
C LYS A 472 -12.66 9.16 -19.78
N ARG A 473 -12.90 8.74 -18.55
CA ARG A 473 -14.23 8.80 -17.90
C ARG A 473 -14.31 9.85 -16.81
N HIS A 474 -13.21 10.13 -16.20
CA HIS A 474 -13.05 11.04 -15.07
C HIS A 474 -11.79 11.89 -15.27
N PRO A 475 -11.75 12.78 -16.28
CA PRO A 475 -10.61 13.67 -16.50
C PRO A 475 -10.40 14.56 -15.28
N ALA A 476 -9.15 14.76 -14.91
CA ALA A 476 -8.81 15.67 -13.81
C ALA A 476 -9.11 17.12 -14.20
N VAL A 477 -9.54 17.91 -13.25
CA VAL A 477 -9.77 19.36 -13.37
C VAL A 477 -8.73 20.08 -12.51
N ASP A 478 -7.97 20.98 -13.13
CA ASP A 478 -6.90 21.69 -12.43
C ASP A 478 -7.47 22.79 -11.51
N ASN A 479 -7.30 22.58 -10.20
CA ASN A 479 -7.71 23.53 -9.16
C ASN A 479 -6.57 23.96 -8.22
N VAL A 480 -5.31 23.60 -8.53
CA VAL A 480 -4.15 23.86 -7.66
C VAL A 480 -4.02 25.34 -7.31
N ARG A 481 -4.31 26.25 -8.25
CA ARG A 481 -4.20 27.69 -8.01
C ARG A 481 -5.19 28.23 -6.97
N THR A 482 -6.26 27.54 -6.68
CA THR A 482 -7.21 27.87 -5.62
C THR A 482 -6.55 27.78 -4.25
N TYR A 483 -5.70 26.76 -4.06
CA TYR A 483 -5.03 26.47 -2.80
C TYR A 483 -3.61 27.02 -2.73
N TYR A 484 -2.96 27.18 -3.88
CA TYR A 484 -1.59 27.68 -4.05
C TYR A 484 -1.56 28.86 -5.04
N PRO A 485 -2.07 30.03 -4.63
CA PRO A 485 -2.06 31.24 -5.48
C PRO A 485 -0.61 31.66 -5.75
N ARG A 486 -0.37 32.20 -6.95
CA ARG A 486 0.93 32.83 -7.23
C ARG A 486 1.13 34.00 -6.27
N PRO A 487 2.37 34.25 -5.76
CA PRO A 487 2.65 35.50 -5.07
C PRO A 487 2.22 36.66 -5.98
N ARG A 488 1.46 37.61 -5.42
CA ARG A 488 1.21 38.86 -6.14
C ARG A 488 2.59 39.51 -6.35
N VAL A 489 3.01 39.63 -7.60
CA VAL A 489 4.15 40.48 -7.92
C VAL A 489 3.69 41.87 -7.54
N GLY A 490 4.22 42.43 -6.46
CA GLY A 490 3.92 43.80 -6.05
C GLY A 490 4.33 44.75 -7.17
N ASN A 491 3.41 45.65 -7.55
CA ASN A 491 3.72 46.80 -8.35
C ASN A 491 4.70 47.73 -7.62
#